data_821175beeb81b09f8932c3d8cb31552c
#
_entry.id   821175beeb81b09f8932c3d8cb31552c
#
_cell.length_a   1.000
_cell.length_b   1.000
_cell.length_c   1.000
_cell.angle_alpha   90.00
_cell.angle_beta   90.00
_cell.angle_gamma   90.00
#
_symmetry.space_group_name_H-M   'P 1'
#
loop_
_entity.id
_entity.type
_entity.pdbx_description
1 polymer ?
#
loop_
_entity_poly.entity_id
_entity_poly.type
_entity_poly.pdbx_seq_one_letter_code
_entity_poly.pdbx_strand_id
1 'polypeptide(L)'
;MGKVLVLYHSASGNTATMAQLVGEGAAAIPATEVRLREVDVATPDDVYWCDGLAVGSPTNMGVLSWKMKRFWDETMFNHWGKVDGKVACAFSSSGGWGGGAEIACQSLQMVLMNFGFLVFGVTDYAGKITTCHYGAIAAREPRDAEVKEACRLLGRRLAEWVAVVADGRREQHPLAKPESRTLPG
;
A
#
# COMPACT_ATOMS: atom_id res chain seq x y z
N MET A 1 -6.04 5.12 -18.02
CA MET A 1 -5.07 4.07 -17.59
C MET A 1 -4.57 4.48 -16.20
N GLY A 2 -4.94 3.71 -15.20
CA GLY A 2 -4.62 4.03 -13.81
C GLY A 2 -3.12 3.90 -13.51
N LYS A 3 -2.61 4.79 -12.67
CA LYS A 3 -1.18 4.86 -12.31
C LYS A 3 -1.01 4.56 -10.83
N VAL A 4 -0.28 3.52 -10.51
CA VAL A 4 -0.01 3.09 -9.14
C VAL A 4 1.48 3.28 -8.81
N LEU A 5 1.76 4.03 -7.76
CA LEU A 5 3.08 4.14 -7.16
C LEU A 5 3.17 3.24 -5.93
N VAL A 6 4.19 2.42 -5.85
CA VAL A 6 4.60 1.70 -4.63
C VAL A 6 5.84 2.40 -4.09
N LEU A 7 5.64 3.25 -3.08
CA LEU A 7 6.69 4.00 -2.40
C LEU A 7 7.10 3.24 -1.14
N TYR A 8 8.39 2.94 -0.96
CA TYR A 8 8.81 2.16 0.20
C TYR A 8 10.17 2.59 0.74
N HIS A 9 10.39 2.30 2.02
CA HIS A 9 11.71 2.21 2.64
C HIS A 9 11.96 0.76 3.03
N SER A 10 13.18 0.28 2.82
CA SER A 10 13.57 -1.08 3.24
C SER A 10 14.98 -1.09 3.81
N ALA A 11 15.11 -1.42 5.10
CA ALA A 11 16.41 -1.48 5.77
C ALA A 11 17.15 -2.81 5.55
N SER A 12 16.42 -3.92 5.42
CA SER A 12 16.95 -5.29 5.34
C SER A 12 16.39 -6.12 4.17
N GLY A 13 15.73 -5.47 3.21
CA GLY A 13 15.13 -6.14 2.05
C GLY A 13 13.69 -6.61 2.25
N ASN A 14 13.23 -6.81 3.49
CA ASN A 14 11.91 -7.38 3.75
C ASN A 14 10.76 -6.54 3.18
N THR A 15 10.76 -5.23 3.45
CA THR A 15 9.74 -4.32 2.91
C THR A 15 9.86 -4.18 1.39
N ALA A 16 11.08 -4.27 0.83
CA ALA A 16 11.29 -4.26 -0.62
C ALA A 16 10.65 -5.48 -1.30
N THR A 17 10.79 -6.67 -0.71
CA THR A 17 10.10 -7.88 -1.19
C THR A 17 8.57 -7.72 -1.14
N MET A 18 8.03 -7.14 -0.06
CA MET A 18 6.60 -6.81 0.02
C MET A 18 6.19 -5.82 -1.06
N ALA A 19 7.00 -4.77 -1.32
CA ALA A 19 6.71 -3.77 -2.34
C ALA A 19 6.60 -4.39 -3.75
N GLN A 20 7.45 -5.35 -4.07
CA GLN A 20 7.37 -6.10 -5.33
C GLN A 20 6.04 -6.86 -5.43
N LEU A 21 5.66 -7.59 -4.39
CA LEU A 21 4.40 -8.35 -4.34
C LEU A 21 3.16 -7.44 -4.45
N VAL A 22 3.18 -6.27 -3.79
CA VAL A 22 2.12 -5.26 -3.93
C VAL A 22 2.06 -4.76 -5.37
N GLY A 23 3.22 -4.48 -5.98
CA GLY A 23 3.31 -4.09 -7.38
C GLY A 23 2.77 -5.16 -8.34
N GLU A 24 3.11 -6.44 -8.12
CA GLU A 24 2.56 -7.58 -8.89
C GLU A 24 1.03 -7.61 -8.81
N GLY A 25 0.48 -7.45 -7.61
CA GLY A 25 -0.97 -7.42 -7.40
C GLY A 25 -1.65 -6.27 -8.13
N ALA A 26 -1.08 -5.09 -8.10
CA ALA A 26 -1.60 -3.93 -8.82
C ALA A 26 -1.53 -4.11 -10.34
N ALA A 27 -0.44 -4.66 -10.86
CA ALA A 27 -0.25 -4.93 -12.28
C ALA A 27 -1.21 -5.99 -12.83
N ALA A 28 -1.81 -6.82 -11.98
CA ALA A 28 -2.81 -7.80 -12.39
C ALA A 28 -4.14 -7.17 -12.86
N ILE A 29 -4.41 -5.91 -12.51
CA ILE A 29 -5.59 -5.18 -12.98
C ILE A 29 -5.30 -4.56 -14.35
N PRO A 30 -6.10 -4.88 -15.37
CA PRO A 30 -5.88 -4.36 -16.73
C PRO A 30 -5.80 -2.84 -16.79
N ALA A 31 -5.00 -2.33 -17.71
CA ALA A 31 -4.77 -0.89 -17.89
C ALA A 31 -4.28 -0.17 -16.63
N THR A 32 -3.37 -0.81 -15.90
CA THR A 32 -2.68 -0.24 -14.74
C THR A 32 -1.18 -0.14 -15.02
N GLU A 33 -0.61 1.05 -14.90
CA GLU A 33 0.84 1.27 -14.91
C GLU A 33 1.34 1.30 -13.46
N VAL A 34 2.41 0.54 -13.17
CA VAL A 34 2.96 0.44 -11.80
C VAL A 34 4.40 0.92 -11.79
N ARG A 35 4.73 1.77 -10.81
CA ARG A 35 6.11 2.17 -10.50
C ARG A 35 6.45 1.83 -9.06
N LEU A 36 7.65 1.31 -8.87
CA LEU A 36 8.24 1.10 -7.55
C LEU A 36 9.32 2.17 -7.32
N ARG A 37 9.29 2.81 -6.14
CA ARG A 37 10.31 3.79 -5.73
C ARG A 37 10.72 3.56 -4.29
N GLU A 38 12.04 3.47 -4.08
CA GLU A 38 12.57 3.57 -2.74
C GLU A 38 12.60 5.03 -2.29
N VAL A 39 12.26 5.28 -1.02
CA VAL A 39 12.08 6.63 -0.48
C VAL A 39 13.33 7.51 -0.60
N ASP A 40 14.52 6.92 -0.59
CA ASP A 40 15.79 7.65 -0.69
C ASP A 40 16.01 8.32 -2.06
N VAL A 41 15.28 7.88 -3.09
CA VAL A 41 15.37 8.43 -4.47
C VAL A 41 14.05 8.98 -5.00
N ALA A 42 12.99 8.87 -4.20
CA ALA A 42 11.66 9.35 -4.57
C ALA A 42 11.58 10.88 -4.51
N THR A 43 10.78 11.43 -5.40
CA THR A 43 10.55 12.88 -5.53
C THR A 43 9.05 13.19 -5.44
N PRO A 44 8.66 14.47 -5.23
CA PRO A 44 7.26 14.87 -5.31
C PRO A 44 6.61 14.54 -6.66
N ASP A 45 7.37 14.55 -7.75
CA ASP A 45 6.85 14.23 -9.09
C ASP A 45 6.40 12.76 -9.19
N ASP A 46 7.03 11.84 -8.47
CA ASP A 46 6.57 10.45 -8.38
C ASP A 46 5.17 10.38 -7.73
N VAL A 47 4.94 11.17 -6.67
CA VAL A 47 3.63 11.24 -5.99
C VAL A 47 2.60 11.97 -6.85
N TYR A 48 2.99 13.00 -7.59
CA TYR A 48 2.09 13.66 -8.54
C TYR A 48 1.68 12.77 -9.69
N TRP A 49 2.60 11.95 -10.18
CA TRP A 49 2.38 11.06 -11.30
C TRP A 49 1.29 10.01 -11.03
N CYS A 50 1.19 9.47 -9.81
CA CYS A 50 0.26 8.39 -9.53
C CYS A 50 -1.17 8.88 -9.25
N ASP A 51 -2.14 8.00 -9.50
CA ASP A 51 -3.55 8.12 -9.10
C ASP A 51 -3.80 7.34 -7.79
N GLY A 52 -2.98 6.33 -7.54
CA GLY A 52 -3.01 5.52 -6.32
C GLY A 52 -1.61 5.26 -5.76
N LEU A 53 -1.51 5.23 -4.44
CA LEU A 53 -0.25 5.14 -3.70
C LEU A 53 -0.29 4.02 -2.65
N ALA A 54 0.60 3.03 -2.78
CA ALA A 54 0.90 2.10 -1.69
C ALA A 54 2.18 2.54 -0.99
N VAL A 55 2.14 2.73 0.33
CA VAL A 55 3.30 3.15 1.11
C VAL A 55 3.76 2.04 2.03
N GLY A 56 5.04 1.64 1.90
CA GLY A 56 5.67 0.60 2.69
C GLY A 56 6.80 1.09 3.58
N SER A 57 6.80 0.65 4.83
CA SER A 57 7.86 0.97 5.79
C SER A 57 8.19 -0.24 6.67
N PRO A 58 9.47 -0.44 7.06
CA PRO A 58 9.73 -1.31 8.20
C PRO A 58 9.14 -0.66 9.46
N THR A 59 8.75 -1.51 10.41
CA THR A 59 8.38 -1.06 11.75
C THR A 59 9.62 -0.69 12.55
N ASN A 60 9.82 0.59 12.80
CA ASN A 60 10.91 1.10 13.64
C ASN A 60 10.34 1.68 14.93
N MET A 61 10.71 1.08 16.06
CA MET A 61 10.20 1.50 17.39
C MET A 61 8.67 1.65 17.44
N GLY A 62 7.98 0.69 16.81
CA GLY A 62 6.52 0.59 16.84
C GLY A 62 5.75 1.35 15.76
N VAL A 63 6.41 2.21 14.97
CA VAL A 63 5.77 3.06 13.94
C VAL A 63 6.54 3.03 12.62
N LEU A 64 6.15 3.86 11.65
CA LEU A 64 6.88 4.03 10.39
C LEU A 64 8.33 4.47 10.64
N SER A 65 9.23 4.13 9.72
CA SER A 65 10.64 4.49 9.81
C SER A 65 10.88 6.00 9.69
N TRP A 66 11.94 6.48 10.33
CA TRP A 66 12.33 7.89 10.26
C TRP A 66 12.60 8.37 8.83
N LYS A 67 13.14 7.54 7.94
CA LYS A 67 13.37 7.90 6.53
C LYS A 67 12.05 8.13 5.79
N MET A 68 11.08 7.24 5.99
CA MET A 68 9.75 7.43 5.43
C MET A 68 9.08 8.68 6.01
N LYS A 69 9.18 8.90 7.33
CA LYS A 69 8.64 10.11 7.97
C LYS A 69 9.31 11.38 7.42
N ARG A 70 10.63 11.38 7.28
CA ARG A 70 11.39 12.51 6.72
C ARG A 70 10.94 12.88 5.30
N PHE A 71 10.65 11.89 4.44
CA PHE A 71 10.13 12.14 3.10
C PHE A 71 8.83 12.98 3.16
N TRP A 72 7.91 12.61 4.04
CA TRP A 72 6.66 13.35 4.20
C TRP A 72 6.86 14.72 4.85
N ASP A 73 7.74 14.83 5.85
CA ASP A 73 7.97 16.07 6.61
C ASP A 73 8.80 17.10 5.85
N GLU A 74 9.78 16.67 5.06
CA GLU A 74 10.71 17.57 4.39
C GLU A 74 10.42 17.66 2.90
N THR A 75 10.38 16.50 2.20
CA THR A 75 10.24 16.48 0.74
C THR A 75 8.82 16.84 0.31
N MET A 76 7.80 16.34 1.01
CA MET A 76 6.39 16.58 0.65
C MET A 76 5.75 17.78 1.36
N PHE A 77 6.41 18.41 2.32
CA PHE A 77 5.84 19.51 3.12
C PHE A 77 5.22 20.63 2.27
N ASN A 78 5.96 21.16 1.29
CA ASN A 78 5.49 22.21 0.40
C ASN A 78 4.47 21.74 -0.67
N HIS A 79 4.13 20.46 -0.66
CA HIS A 79 3.21 19.81 -1.59
C HIS A 79 1.90 19.38 -0.91
N TRP A 80 1.76 19.72 0.37
CA TRP A 80 0.55 19.53 1.15
C TRP A 80 -0.65 20.22 0.49
N GLY A 81 -1.81 19.57 0.44
CA GLY A 81 -3.01 20.07 -0.26
C GLY A 81 -2.95 19.97 -1.79
N LYS A 82 -1.92 19.33 -2.37
CA LYS A 82 -1.78 19.19 -3.84
C LYS A 82 -1.98 17.76 -4.34
N VAL A 83 -2.27 16.83 -3.45
CA VAL A 83 -2.42 15.41 -3.75
C VAL A 83 -3.74 14.83 -3.26
N ASP A 84 -4.66 15.72 -2.86
CA ASP A 84 -5.98 15.36 -2.35
C ASP A 84 -6.76 14.45 -3.29
N GLY A 85 -7.48 13.50 -2.70
CA GLY A 85 -8.39 12.60 -3.41
C GLY A 85 -7.73 11.43 -4.12
N LYS A 86 -6.39 11.31 -4.11
CA LYS A 86 -5.72 10.10 -4.58
C LYS A 86 -5.96 8.94 -3.60
N VAL A 87 -6.08 7.73 -4.12
CA VAL A 87 -6.33 6.54 -3.29
C VAL A 87 -5.03 6.05 -2.67
N ALA A 88 -5.06 5.61 -1.40
CA ALA A 88 -3.84 5.11 -0.76
C ALA A 88 -4.06 3.95 0.20
N CYS A 89 -3.01 3.14 0.39
CA CYS A 89 -2.93 2.08 1.37
C CYS A 89 -1.50 1.93 1.94
N ALA A 90 -1.36 1.13 2.99
CA ALA A 90 -0.10 0.95 3.68
C ALA A 90 0.29 -0.53 3.80
N PHE A 91 1.60 -0.81 3.91
CA PHE A 91 2.12 -2.13 4.27
C PHE A 91 3.38 -2.00 5.12
N SER A 92 3.66 -3.01 5.96
CA SER A 92 4.79 -2.94 6.87
C SER A 92 5.40 -4.32 7.18
N SER A 93 6.71 -4.34 7.38
CA SER A 93 7.42 -5.49 7.95
C SER A 93 7.95 -5.17 9.34
N SER A 94 7.91 -6.15 10.25
CA SER A 94 8.51 -6.06 11.58
C SER A 94 9.53 -7.19 11.82
N GLY A 95 10.29 -7.11 12.89
CA GLY A 95 11.26 -8.15 13.28
C GLY A 95 10.63 -9.47 13.70
N GLY A 96 9.36 -9.50 14.04
CA GLY A 96 8.59 -10.67 14.45
C GLY A 96 7.12 -10.34 14.64
N TRP A 97 6.27 -11.36 14.73
CA TRP A 97 4.84 -11.19 15.04
C TRP A 97 4.65 -10.50 16.40
N GLY A 98 3.68 -9.61 16.50
CA GLY A 98 3.49 -8.76 17.68
C GLY A 98 4.45 -7.56 17.75
N GLY A 99 5.31 -7.37 16.74
CA GLY A 99 6.29 -6.28 16.69
C GLY A 99 5.74 -4.91 16.24
N GLY A 100 4.42 -4.75 16.11
CA GLY A 100 3.78 -3.47 15.80
C GLY A 100 3.66 -3.16 14.30
N ALA A 101 3.71 -4.14 13.41
CA ALA A 101 3.60 -3.90 11.97
C ALA A 101 2.26 -3.25 11.59
N GLU A 102 1.14 -3.63 12.22
CA GLU A 102 -0.16 -3.00 12.02
C GLU A 102 -0.18 -1.55 12.51
N ILE A 103 0.48 -1.27 13.66
CA ILE A 103 0.61 0.10 14.18
C ILE A 103 1.44 0.96 13.22
N ALA A 104 2.48 0.39 12.62
CA ALA A 104 3.26 1.07 11.58
C ALA A 104 2.41 1.37 10.34
N CYS A 105 1.55 0.44 9.89
CA CYS A 105 0.56 0.71 8.84
C CYS A 105 -0.39 1.85 9.22
N GLN A 106 -0.92 1.85 10.43
CA GLN A 106 -1.80 2.92 10.91
C GLN A 106 -1.07 4.28 10.96
N SER A 107 0.19 4.30 11.41
CA SER A 107 0.98 5.54 11.41
C SER A 107 1.22 6.09 10.00
N LEU A 108 1.42 5.23 9.00
CA LEU A 108 1.46 5.61 7.59
C LEU A 108 0.12 6.17 7.11
N GLN A 109 -0.98 5.49 7.45
CA GLN A 109 -2.33 5.92 7.08
C GLN A 109 -2.68 7.30 7.66
N MET A 110 -2.27 7.60 8.89
CA MET A 110 -2.45 8.93 9.49
C MET A 110 -1.71 10.01 8.69
N VAL A 111 -0.48 9.75 8.26
CA VAL A 111 0.27 10.67 7.40
C VAL A 111 -0.46 10.86 6.06
N LEU A 112 -0.91 9.78 5.43
CA LEU A 112 -1.63 9.84 4.15
C LEU A 112 -2.94 10.63 4.27
N MET A 113 -3.75 10.38 5.32
CA MET A 113 -4.98 11.15 5.58
C MET A 113 -4.68 12.63 5.79
N ASN A 114 -3.59 12.99 6.47
CA ASN A 114 -3.19 14.39 6.65
C ASN A 114 -2.86 15.07 5.31
N PHE A 115 -2.38 14.33 4.31
CA PHE A 115 -2.15 14.81 2.94
C PHE A 115 -3.41 14.73 2.03
N GLY A 116 -4.58 14.35 2.57
CA GLY A 116 -5.84 14.31 1.81
C GLY A 116 -6.06 13.05 0.99
N PHE A 117 -5.25 12.00 1.16
CA PHE A 117 -5.48 10.73 0.47
C PHE A 117 -6.75 10.01 0.97
N LEU A 118 -7.44 9.33 0.05
CA LEU A 118 -8.53 8.41 0.36
C LEU A 118 -7.95 7.06 0.78
N VAL A 119 -7.80 6.85 2.07
CA VAL A 119 -7.24 5.62 2.64
C VAL A 119 -8.33 4.55 2.76
N PHE A 120 -8.01 3.32 2.38
CA PHE A 120 -8.94 2.19 2.42
C PHE A 120 -8.36 0.97 3.15
N GLY A 121 -9.24 0.11 3.64
CA GLY A 121 -8.94 -1.22 4.14
C GLY A 121 -9.37 -2.32 3.17
N VAL A 122 -8.86 -3.54 3.37
CA VAL A 122 -9.23 -4.72 2.58
C VAL A 122 -9.92 -5.72 3.49
N THR A 123 -11.16 -6.07 3.18
CA THR A 123 -11.99 -6.98 3.96
C THR A 123 -11.86 -8.44 3.55
N ASP A 124 -11.22 -8.71 2.40
CA ASP A 124 -10.96 -10.06 1.91
C ASP A 124 -9.88 -10.76 2.74
N TYR A 125 -9.95 -12.07 2.79
CA TYR A 125 -8.95 -12.95 3.39
C TYR A 125 -7.94 -13.41 2.31
N ALA A 126 -6.67 -13.38 2.65
CA ALA A 126 -5.59 -13.87 1.78
C ALA A 126 -5.38 -15.39 1.91
N GLY A 127 -6.19 -16.05 2.74
CA GLY A 127 -6.16 -17.46 3.01
C GLY A 127 -7.16 -17.78 4.12
N LYS A 128 -6.80 -18.68 5.05
CA LYS A 128 -7.72 -19.09 6.12
C LYS A 128 -7.75 -18.10 7.29
N ILE A 129 -6.59 -17.53 7.64
CA ILE A 129 -6.43 -16.72 8.85
C ILE A 129 -5.71 -15.39 8.60
N THR A 130 -5.21 -15.16 7.40
CA THR A 130 -4.45 -13.94 7.06
C THR A 130 -5.36 -12.90 6.43
N THR A 131 -5.38 -11.71 7.01
CA THR A 131 -6.13 -10.54 6.54
C THR A 131 -5.19 -9.35 6.32
N CYS A 132 -5.68 -8.33 5.65
CA CYS A 132 -4.97 -7.05 5.50
C CYS A 132 -5.90 -5.84 5.71
N HIS A 133 -6.78 -5.94 6.74
CA HIS A 133 -7.76 -4.89 7.04
C HIS A 133 -7.13 -3.51 7.23
N TYR A 134 -5.97 -3.46 7.86
CA TYR A 134 -5.22 -2.22 8.14
C TYR A 134 -3.99 -2.05 7.26
N GLY A 135 -3.79 -2.95 6.29
CA GLY A 135 -2.63 -3.04 5.43
C GLY A 135 -1.98 -4.42 5.47
N ALA A 136 -1.16 -4.75 4.49
CA ALA A 136 -0.43 -6.03 4.51
C ALA A 136 0.74 -5.95 5.49
N ILE A 137 0.90 -6.99 6.31
CA ILE A 137 2.00 -7.08 7.28
C ILE A 137 2.83 -8.35 7.09
N ALA A 138 4.11 -8.27 7.45
CA ALA A 138 5.00 -9.43 7.48
C ALA A 138 5.89 -9.41 8.73
N ALA A 139 6.18 -10.59 9.27
CA ALA A 139 7.24 -10.80 10.24
C ALA A 139 8.51 -11.21 9.50
N ARG A 140 9.46 -10.27 9.37
CA ARG A 140 10.64 -10.37 8.51
C ARG A 140 10.27 -10.47 7.02
N GLU A 141 11.00 -11.28 6.25
CA GLU A 141 10.70 -11.54 4.84
C GLU A 141 9.36 -12.25 4.68
N PRO A 142 8.51 -11.86 3.72
CA PRO A 142 7.24 -12.52 3.47
C PRO A 142 7.47 -13.90 2.81
N ARG A 143 7.72 -14.93 3.61
CA ARG A 143 7.94 -16.31 3.12
C ARG A 143 6.66 -17.10 3.00
N ASP A 144 5.74 -16.88 3.91
CA ASP A 144 4.44 -17.56 3.95
C ASP A 144 3.58 -17.21 2.73
N ALA A 145 2.90 -18.21 2.18
CA ALA A 145 2.07 -18.06 0.99
C ALA A 145 0.90 -17.10 1.20
N GLU A 146 0.25 -17.15 2.38
CA GLU A 146 -0.85 -16.24 2.70
C GLU A 146 -0.36 -14.80 2.88
N VAL A 147 0.82 -14.60 3.49
CA VAL A 147 1.43 -13.25 3.61
C VAL A 147 1.79 -12.68 2.25
N LYS A 148 2.32 -13.49 1.33
CA LYS A 148 2.58 -13.07 -0.05
C LYS A 148 1.28 -12.69 -0.76
N GLU A 149 0.23 -13.50 -0.59
CA GLU A 149 -1.07 -13.22 -1.19
C GLU A 149 -1.72 -11.97 -0.57
N ALA A 150 -1.56 -11.72 0.73
CA ALA A 150 -2.03 -10.48 1.36
C ALA A 150 -1.38 -9.23 0.74
N CYS A 151 -0.10 -9.30 0.41
CA CYS A 151 0.58 -8.21 -0.31
C CYS A 151 -0.01 -8.01 -1.72
N ARG A 152 -0.21 -9.10 -2.50
CA ARG A 152 -0.82 -9.01 -3.83
C ARG A 152 -2.27 -8.53 -3.77
N LEU A 153 -3.03 -9.03 -2.82
CA LEU A 153 -4.42 -8.62 -2.59
C LEU A 153 -4.51 -7.11 -2.30
N LEU A 154 -3.61 -6.58 -1.48
CA LEU A 154 -3.55 -5.14 -1.19
C LEU A 154 -3.29 -4.33 -2.47
N GLY A 155 -2.30 -4.74 -3.26
CA GLY A 155 -1.97 -4.09 -4.54
C GLY A 155 -3.11 -4.16 -5.56
N ARG A 156 -3.75 -5.32 -5.71
CA ARG A 156 -4.91 -5.52 -6.55
C ARG A 156 -6.06 -4.59 -6.13
N ARG A 157 -6.39 -4.53 -4.84
CA ARG A 157 -7.44 -3.66 -4.32
C ARG A 157 -7.14 -2.18 -4.56
N LEU A 158 -5.88 -1.75 -4.42
CA LEU A 158 -5.48 -0.39 -4.75
C LEU A 158 -5.76 -0.08 -6.23
N ALA A 159 -5.35 -0.97 -7.14
CA ALA A 159 -5.56 -0.76 -8.57
C ALA A 159 -7.05 -0.82 -8.97
N GLU A 160 -7.87 -1.65 -8.32
CA GLU A 160 -9.34 -1.66 -8.47
C GLU A 160 -9.94 -0.29 -8.09
N TRP A 161 -9.55 0.28 -6.94
CA TRP A 161 -10.01 1.60 -6.53
C TRP A 161 -9.52 2.70 -7.46
N VAL A 162 -8.27 2.64 -7.92
CA VAL A 162 -7.75 3.59 -8.93
C VAL A 162 -8.58 3.50 -10.21
N ALA A 163 -8.89 2.30 -10.67
CA ALA A 163 -9.71 2.10 -11.85
C ALA A 163 -11.11 2.73 -11.71
N VAL A 164 -11.71 2.61 -10.54
CA VAL A 164 -13.04 3.20 -10.26
C VAL A 164 -12.98 4.72 -10.13
N VAL A 165 -12.04 5.23 -9.32
CA VAL A 165 -12.00 6.64 -8.92
C VAL A 165 -11.37 7.51 -10.00
N ALA A 166 -10.26 7.09 -10.60
CA ALA A 166 -9.53 7.89 -11.58
C ALA A 166 -9.98 7.63 -13.03
N ASP A 167 -10.25 6.37 -13.38
CA ASP A 167 -10.63 5.99 -14.76
C ASP A 167 -12.15 5.84 -14.98
N GLY A 168 -12.97 5.90 -13.91
CA GLY A 168 -14.42 5.72 -14.00
C GLY A 168 -14.88 4.29 -14.35
N ARG A 169 -13.99 3.30 -14.23
CA ARG A 169 -14.24 1.89 -14.57
C ARG A 169 -15.00 1.16 -13.46
N ARG A 170 -16.29 1.41 -13.37
CA ARG A 170 -17.18 0.87 -12.31
C ARG A 170 -17.24 -0.65 -12.25
N GLU A 171 -16.99 -1.34 -13.37
CA GLU A 171 -16.91 -2.80 -13.43
C GLU A 171 -15.71 -3.38 -12.63
N GLN A 172 -14.75 -2.55 -12.27
CA GLN A 172 -13.63 -2.93 -11.39
C GLN A 172 -13.95 -2.73 -9.90
N HIS A 173 -15.11 -2.19 -9.58
CA HIS A 173 -15.51 -2.03 -8.17
C HIS A 173 -15.54 -3.40 -7.46
N PRO A 174 -14.98 -3.53 -6.24
CA PRO A 174 -14.94 -4.81 -5.52
C PRO A 174 -16.29 -5.51 -5.37
N LEU A 175 -17.38 -4.75 -5.27
CA LEU A 175 -18.74 -5.30 -5.18
C LEU A 175 -19.37 -5.63 -6.55
N ALA A 176 -18.72 -5.27 -7.67
CA ALA A 176 -19.19 -5.68 -9.00
C ALA A 176 -18.80 -7.13 -9.33
N LYS A 177 -17.86 -7.72 -8.58
CA LYS A 177 -17.37 -9.08 -8.73
C LYS A 177 -17.39 -9.83 -7.40
N PRO A 178 -18.54 -9.99 -6.75
CA PRO A 178 -18.62 -10.55 -5.39
C PRO A 178 -18.08 -12.00 -5.33
N GLU A 179 -18.16 -12.75 -6.42
CA GLU A 179 -17.66 -14.12 -6.54
C GLU A 179 -16.11 -14.21 -6.51
N SER A 180 -15.41 -13.11 -6.77
CA SER A 180 -13.96 -13.07 -6.73
C SER A 180 -13.41 -12.77 -5.32
N ARG A 181 -14.29 -12.54 -4.35
CA ARG A 181 -13.92 -12.14 -2.99
C ARG A 181 -13.84 -13.34 -2.06
N THR A 182 -12.80 -13.35 -1.23
CA THR A 182 -12.61 -14.36 -0.18
C THR A 182 -13.03 -13.75 1.16
N LEU A 183 -14.31 -13.95 1.52
CA LEU A 183 -14.86 -13.50 2.79
C LEU A 183 -14.89 -14.67 3.79
N PRO A 184 -14.87 -14.40 5.11
CA PRO A 184 -15.05 -15.44 6.11
C PRO A 184 -16.44 -16.06 5.96
N GLY A 185 -16.51 -17.38 6.10
CA GLY A 185 -17.77 -18.16 6.10
C GLY A 185 -18.53 -18.01 7.40
#